data_1cbc31c851496a8116f5aa8ef728263f
#
_entry.id   1cbc31c851496a8116f5aa8ef728263f
#
_cell.length_a   1.000
_cell.length_b   1.000
_cell.length_c   1.000
_cell.angle_alpha   90.00
_cell.angle_beta   90.00
_cell.angle_gamma   90.00
#
_symmetry.space_group_name_H-M   'P 1'
#
loop_
_entity.id
_entity.type
_entity.pdbx_description
1 polymer ?
#
loop_
_entity_poly.entity_id
_entity_poly.type
_entity_poly.pdbx_seq_one_letter_code
_entity_poly.pdbx_strand_id
1 'polypeptide(L)'
;FYTRFSKPLERYGVWSAEFPEGMGRKLENVTSPEFAEAVRRAKVTERPDRMEGDHLGFYTEFPTREGEQVLMRTAISFVSLEGAEANFKAELKGKDFERYCEKAAALWDEALSKIKISGGTEDERTIFYTSLYHTMIDPRDYRDVTGEYVGGDRKVHKTDAFKKRTVFSGWDVFRSQFPLQNLINPEVVND
;
A
#
# COMPACT_ATOMS: atom_id res chain seq x y z
N PHE A 1 9.13 -2.25 -3.96
CA PHE A 1 9.23 -1.55 -2.67
C PHE A 1 10.57 -0.87 -2.54
N TYR A 2 10.57 0.35 -2.01
CA TYR A 2 11.76 1.07 -1.58
C TYR A 2 11.60 1.44 -0.11
N THR A 3 12.49 0.93 0.75
CA THR A 3 12.37 1.09 2.21
C THR A 3 13.63 1.71 2.80
N ARG A 4 13.46 2.61 3.77
CA ARG A 4 14.53 3.13 4.62
C ARG A 4 14.16 3.02 6.08
N PHE A 5 15.14 2.65 6.88
CA PHE A 5 15.05 2.63 8.34
C PHE A 5 15.77 3.83 8.96
N SER A 6 15.39 4.20 10.17
CA SER A 6 16.06 5.26 10.94
C SER A 6 17.42 4.81 11.51
N LYS A 7 17.65 3.50 11.59
CA LYS A 7 18.89 2.88 12.02
C LYS A 7 19.59 2.18 10.83
N PRO A 8 20.91 2.06 10.83
CA PRO A 8 21.63 1.30 9.81
C PRO A 8 21.28 -0.19 9.89
N LEU A 9 21.35 -0.87 8.74
CA LEU A 9 21.16 -2.31 8.64
C LEU A 9 22.48 -3.02 9.00
N GLU A 10 22.61 -3.45 10.24
CA GLU A 10 23.79 -4.17 10.73
C GLU A 10 23.63 -5.69 10.60
N ARG A 11 22.44 -6.17 10.94
CA ARG A 11 22.04 -7.57 10.85
C ARG A 11 20.83 -7.70 9.95
N TYR A 12 21.02 -8.33 8.82
CA TYR A 12 19.91 -8.57 7.87
C TYR A 12 20.22 -9.79 7.02
N GLY A 13 19.19 -10.33 6.43
CA GLY A 13 19.30 -11.42 5.47
C GLY A 13 18.08 -11.50 4.56
N VAL A 14 18.24 -12.32 3.55
CA VAL A 14 17.17 -12.68 2.63
C VAL A 14 16.95 -14.18 2.75
N TRP A 15 15.70 -14.58 2.98
CA TRP A 15 15.32 -15.97 2.88
C TRP A 15 14.73 -16.26 1.51
N SER A 16 14.95 -17.45 1.00
CA SER A 16 14.33 -17.98 -0.21
C SER A 16 13.69 -19.33 0.09
N ALA A 17 12.50 -19.56 -0.45
CA ALA A 17 11.79 -20.82 -0.35
C ALA A 17 11.39 -21.33 -1.73
N GLU A 18 11.47 -22.64 -1.91
CA GLU A 18 10.99 -23.33 -3.12
C GLU A 18 9.64 -23.97 -2.79
N PHE A 19 8.61 -23.58 -3.53
CA PHE A 19 7.27 -24.14 -3.37
C PHE A 19 6.97 -25.10 -4.53
N PRO A 20 6.18 -26.16 -4.29
CA PRO A 20 5.72 -27.04 -5.36
C PRO A 20 5.00 -26.27 -6.46
N GLU A 21 5.16 -26.75 -7.70
CA GLU A 21 4.45 -26.17 -8.85
C GLU A 21 2.92 -26.21 -8.61
N GLY A 22 2.25 -25.11 -8.94
CA GLY A 22 0.81 -24.97 -8.73
C GLY A 22 0.38 -24.62 -7.30
N MET A 23 1.31 -24.52 -6.35
CA MET A 23 1.03 -23.99 -5.02
C MET A 23 0.78 -22.47 -5.11
N GLY A 24 -0.45 -22.10 -5.42
CA GLY A 24 -0.87 -20.72 -5.59
C GLY A 24 -0.96 -19.94 -4.27
N ARG A 25 -1.32 -18.68 -4.37
CA ARG A 25 -1.48 -17.74 -3.23
C ARG A 25 -2.84 -17.91 -2.51
N LYS A 26 -3.47 -19.06 -2.60
CA LYS A 26 -4.73 -19.34 -1.91
C LYS A 26 -4.48 -19.59 -0.42
N LEU A 27 -5.40 -19.11 0.41
CA LEU A 27 -5.29 -19.24 1.87
C LEU A 27 -5.14 -20.72 2.32
N GLU A 28 -5.87 -21.62 1.68
CA GLU A 28 -5.79 -23.06 1.94
C GLU A 28 -4.39 -23.65 1.70
N ASN A 29 -3.60 -23.07 0.81
CA ASN A 29 -2.24 -23.53 0.55
C ASN A 29 -1.27 -23.14 1.66
N VAL A 30 -1.44 -21.97 2.30
CA VAL A 30 -0.55 -21.52 3.39
C VAL A 30 -0.73 -22.31 4.67
N THR A 31 -1.82 -23.04 4.83
CA THR A 31 -2.10 -23.93 5.95
C THR A 31 -1.74 -25.40 5.66
N SER A 32 -1.30 -25.71 4.43
CA SER A 32 -0.96 -27.08 4.05
C SER A 32 0.35 -27.56 4.67
N PRO A 33 0.50 -28.88 4.91
CA PRO A 33 1.77 -29.47 5.36
C PRO A 33 2.92 -29.19 4.39
N GLU A 34 2.66 -29.18 3.09
CA GLU A 34 3.64 -28.94 2.03
C GLU A 34 4.16 -27.51 2.10
N PHE A 35 3.30 -26.53 2.36
CA PHE A 35 3.70 -25.13 2.58
C PHE A 35 4.58 -25.01 3.83
N ALA A 36 4.16 -25.63 4.94
CA ALA A 36 4.92 -25.62 6.19
C ALA A 36 6.30 -26.26 6.01
N GLU A 37 6.41 -27.33 5.22
CA GLU A 37 7.68 -27.98 4.90
C GLU A 37 8.56 -27.10 4.00
N ALA A 38 8.01 -26.46 2.97
CA ALA A 38 8.75 -25.52 2.12
C ALA A 38 9.32 -24.35 2.93
N VAL A 39 8.55 -23.82 3.88
CA VAL A 39 9.01 -22.77 4.80
C VAL A 39 10.14 -23.26 5.71
N ARG A 40 10.05 -24.48 6.24
CA ARG A 40 11.12 -25.08 7.07
C ARG A 40 12.42 -25.27 6.31
N ARG A 41 12.34 -25.53 4.99
CA ARG A 41 13.52 -25.71 4.10
C ARG A 41 14.03 -24.41 3.52
N ALA A 42 13.42 -23.28 3.85
CA ALA A 42 13.87 -21.99 3.36
C ALA A 42 15.34 -21.76 3.70
N LYS A 43 16.08 -21.28 2.70
CA LYS A 43 17.50 -20.95 2.84
C LYS A 43 17.64 -19.47 3.19
N VAL A 44 18.51 -19.17 4.13
CA VAL A 44 18.85 -17.80 4.51
C VAL A 44 20.22 -17.46 3.96
N THR A 45 20.31 -16.34 3.27
CA THR A 45 21.58 -15.72 2.84
C THR A 45 21.76 -14.46 3.66
N GLU A 46 22.86 -14.41 4.42
CA GLU A 46 23.17 -13.25 5.24
C GLU A 46 23.81 -12.14 4.41
N ARG A 47 23.35 -10.92 4.61
CA ARG A 47 23.90 -9.67 4.07
C ARG A 47 24.14 -9.67 2.54
N PRO A 48 23.23 -10.22 1.71
CA PRO A 48 23.43 -10.14 0.26
C PRO A 48 23.19 -8.71 -0.22
N ASP A 49 24.03 -8.24 -1.16
CA ASP A 49 23.80 -6.97 -1.84
C ASP A 49 22.63 -7.05 -2.83
N ARG A 50 22.47 -8.24 -3.42
CA ARG A 50 21.38 -8.53 -4.38
C ARG A 50 20.99 -9.98 -4.28
N MET A 51 19.68 -10.23 -4.42
CA MET A 51 19.13 -11.58 -4.55
C MET A 51 17.95 -11.58 -5.51
N GLU A 52 17.85 -12.61 -6.33
CA GLU A 52 16.76 -12.82 -7.28
C GLU A 52 16.08 -14.17 -7.01
N GLY A 53 14.77 -14.24 -7.20
CA GLY A 53 13.97 -15.44 -7.01
C GLY A 53 12.49 -15.12 -6.89
N ASP A 54 11.65 -16.14 -7.03
CA ASP A 54 10.18 -15.99 -7.03
C ASP A 54 9.59 -15.85 -5.63
N HIS A 55 10.23 -16.44 -4.63
CA HIS A 55 9.75 -16.48 -3.25
C HIS A 55 10.85 -16.03 -2.29
N LEU A 56 11.04 -14.72 -2.24
CA LEU A 56 12.01 -14.07 -1.39
C LEU A 56 11.33 -13.30 -0.26
N GLY A 57 12.00 -13.23 0.89
CA GLY A 57 11.63 -12.32 1.95
C GLY A 57 12.87 -11.75 2.63
N PHE A 58 12.76 -10.49 3.02
CA PHE A 58 13.80 -9.76 3.72
C PHE A 58 13.50 -9.72 5.21
N TYR A 59 14.52 -9.86 6.04
CA TYR A 59 14.45 -9.59 7.47
C TYR A 59 15.62 -8.75 7.92
N THR A 60 15.43 -8.03 9.02
CA THR A 60 16.49 -7.28 9.69
C THR A 60 16.25 -7.24 11.19
N GLU A 61 17.35 -7.20 11.94
CA GLU A 61 17.34 -7.09 13.39
C GLU A 61 18.00 -5.78 13.80
N PHE A 62 17.40 -5.10 14.76
CA PHE A 62 17.94 -3.89 15.35
C PHE A 62 18.20 -4.10 16.84
N PRO A 63 19.43 -3.87 17.33
CA PRO A 63 19.67 -3.76 18.75
C PRO A 63 18.94 -2.51 19.27
N THR A 64 18.01 -2.70 20.19
CA THR A 64 17.21 -1.61 20.77
C THR A 64 17.25 -1.67 22.29
N ARG A 65 17.05 -0.50 22.91
CA ARG A 65 16.82 -0.35 24.34
C ARG A 65 15.32 -0.16 24.58
N GLU A 66 14.87 -0.34 25.82
CA GLU A 66 13.49 -0.07 26.20
C GLU A 66 13.08 1.35 25.82
N GLY A 67 11.94 1.49 25.15
CA GLY A 67 11.43 2.78 24.66
C GLY A 67 12.09 3.32 23.40
N GLU A 68 13.14 2.68 22.87
CA GLU A 68 13.78 3.11 21.63
C GLU A 68 12.92 2.78 20.41
N GLN A 69 12.68 3.77 19.56
CA GLN A 69 11.87 3.63 18.34
C GLN A 69 12.76 3.45 17.11
N VAL A 70 12.40 2.51 16.27
CA VAL A 70 12.97 2.36 14.92
C VAL A 70 11.90 2.72 13.89
N LEU A 71 12.12 3.78 13.14
CA LEU A 71 11.21 4.21 12.10
C LEU A 71 11.51 3.48 10.79
N MET A 72 10.46 2.93 10.18
CA MET A 72 10.49 2.37 8.84
C MET A 72 9.62 3.23 7.93
N ARG A 73 10.16 3.62 6.79
CA ARG A 73 9.43 4.33 5.73
C ARG A 73 9.52 3.52 4.47
N THR A 74 8.39 3.25 3.85
CA THR A 74 8.32 2.41 2.64
C THR A 74 7.44 3.08 1.60
N ALA A 75 7.93 3.12 0.37
CA ALA A 75 7.13 3.45 -0.81
C ALA A 75 7.02 2.24 -1.73
N ILE A 76 5.96 2.21 -2.50
CA ILE A 76 5.68 1.15 -3.47
C ILE A 76 5.61 1.76 -4.88
N SER A 77 5.87 0.93 -5.87
CA SER A 77 5.56 1.17 -7.28
C SER A 77 5.10 -0.14 -7.89
N PHE A 78 4.19 -0.05 -8.84
CA PHE A 78 3.79 -1.19 -9.68
C PHE A 78 4.57 -1.24 -10.99
N VAL A 79 5.45 -0.26 -11.21
CA VAL A 79 6.23 -0.07 -12.44
C VAL A 79 7.66 -0.57 -12.26
N SER A 80 8.41 0.02 -11.31
CA SER A 80 9.85 -0.27 -11.15
C SER A 80 10.37 0.05 -9.74
N LEU A 81 11.62 -0.34 -9.45
CA LEU A 81 12.32 0.05 -8.23
C LEU A 81 12.62 1.54 -8.23
N GLU A 82 12.98 2.10 -9.38
CA GLU A 82 13.24 3.53 -9.58
C GLU A 82 11.97 4.35 -9.34
N GLY A 83 10.80 3.84 -9.78
CA GLY A 83 9.49 4.41 -9.49
C GLY A 83 9.20 4.44 -7.98
N ALA A 84 9.47 3.33 -7.28
CA ALA A 84 9.30 3.29 -5.82
C ALA A 84 10.24 4.28 -5.09
N GLU A 85 11.48 4.42 -5.56
CA GLU A 85 12.41 5.41 -5.02
C GLU A 85 11.96 6.85 -5.30
N ALA A 86 11.43 7.12 -6.49
CA ALA A 86 10.88 8.42 -6.86
C ALA A 86 9.67 8.79 -5.97
N ASN A 87 8.74 7.85 -5.78
CA ASN A 87 7.60 8.00 -4.87
C ASN A 87 8.08 8.28 -3.43
N PHE A 88 9.06 7.53 -2.94
CA PHE A 88 9.65 7.76 -1.63
C PHE A 88 10.22 9.17 -1.48
N LYS A 89 11.00 9.63 -2.46
CA LYS A 89 11.61 10.97 -2.45
C LYS A 89 10.58 12.09 -2.51
N ALA A 90 9.48 11.87 -3.22
CA ALA A 90 8.41 12.85 -3.34
C ALA A 90 7.53 12.94 -2.08
N GLU A 91 7.15 11.80 -1.51
CA GLU A 91 6.12 11.72 -0.49
C GLU A 91 6.66 11.58 0.94
N LEU A 92 7.84 10.96 1.11
CA LEU A 92 8.41 10.63 2.42
C LEU A 92 9.71 11.38 2.73
N LYS A 93 9.76 12.70 2.43
CA LYS A 93 10.97 13.54 2.61
C LYS A 93 11.40 13.69 4.08
N GLY A 94 10.48 13.67 5.01
CA GLY A 94 10.74 13.84 6.45
C GLY A 94 11.01 12.53 7.18
N LYS A 95 11.36 12.65 8.47
CA LYS A 95 11.50 11.51 9.40
C LYS A 95 10.53 11.62 10.58
N ASP A 96 9.68 12.63 10.58
CA ASP A 96 8.76 12.93 11.65
C ASP A 96 7.44 12.17 11.42
N PHE A 97 7.20 11.14 12.22
CA PHE A 97 6.00 10.31 12.13
C PHE A 97 4.74 11.11 12.46
N GLU A 98 4.79 11.95 13.50
CA GLU A 98 3.64 12.75 13.94
C GLU A 98 3.16 13.69 12.84
N ARG A 99 4.09 14.31 12.14
CA ARG A 99 3.76 15.17 11.00
C ARG A 99 3.03 14.43 9.87
N TYR A 100 3.35 13.16 9.65
CA TYR A 100 2.60 12.35 8.66
C TYR A 100 1.21 11.99 9.16
N CYS A 101 1.05 11.74 10.47
CA CYS A 101 -0.26 11.51 11.08
C CYS A 101 -1.14 12.77 10.96
N GLU A 102 -0.61 13.95 11.32
CA GLU A 102 -1.32 15.23 11.17
C GLU A 102 -1.73 15.51 9.72
N LYS A 103 -0.82 15.29 8.77
CA LYS A 103 -1.12 15.46 7.34
C LYS A 103 -2.21 14.48 6.87
N ALA A 104 -2.15 13.23 7.28
CA ALA A 104 -3.16 12.22 6.93
C ALA A 104 -4.53 12.58 7.54
N ALA A 105 -4.57 13.01 8.81
CA ALA A 105 -5.78 13.46 9.47
C ALA A 105 -6.40 14.66 8.71
N ALA A 106 -5.59 15.67 8.37
CA ALA A 106 -6.09 16.84 7.65
C ALA A 106 -6.66 16.48 6.26
N LEU A 107 -6.04 15.56 5.52
CA LEU A 107 -6.55 15.09 4.23
C LEU A 107 -7.88 14.34 4.37
N TRP A 108 -8.04 13.53 5.43
CA TRP A 108 -9.31 12.86 5.70
C TRP A 108 -10.38 13.82 6.19
N ASP A 109 -10.05 14.80 7.02
CA ASP A 109 -10.98 15.85 7.44
C ASP A 109 -11.50 16.65 6.24
N GLU A 110 -10.63 17.02 5.31
CA GLU A 110 -11.02 17.67 4.06
C GLU A 110 -11.96 16.79 3.23
N ALA A 111 -11.62 15.51 3.02
CA ALA A 111 -12.41 14.59 2.23
C ALA A 111 -13.79 14.33 2.84
N LEU A 112 -13.86 14.06 4.15
CA LEU A 112 -15.11 13.79 4.86
C LEU A 112 -15.98 15.02 5.04
N SER A 113 -15.40 16.23 5.09
CA SER A 113 -16.12 17.49 5.21
C SER A 113 -16.94 17.86 3.99
N LYS A 114 -16.82 17.15 2.88
CA LYS A 114 -17.65 17.34 1.67
C LYS A 114 -19.14 17.08 1.94
N ILE A 115 -19.47 16.26 2.93
CA ILE A 115 -20.84 16.09 3.42
C ILE A 115 -20.85 16.41 4.91
N LYS A 116 -21.65 17.40 5.29
CA LYS A 116 -21.84 17.79 6.68
C LYS A 116 -23.23 17.43 7.13
N ILE A 117 -23.31 16.65 8.21
CA ILE A 117 -24.60 16.29 8.82
C ILE A 117 -24.74 16.95 10.18
N SER A 118 -25.98 17.17 10.61
CA SER A 118 -26.33 17.70 11.93
C SER A 118 -27.50 16.94 12.52
N GLY A 119 -27.64 16.93 13.84
CA GLY A 119 -28.64 16.14 14.56
C GLY A 119 -28.22 14.68 14.75
N GLY A 120 -29.15 13.85 15.18
CA GLY A 120 -28.89 12.46 15.54
C GLY A 120 -28.03 12.28 16.78
N THR A 121 -27.78 11.04 17.16
CA THR A 121 -26.88 10.64 18.24
C THR A 121 -25.42 10.69 17.75
N GLU A 122 -24.48 10.59 18.67
CA GLU A 122 -23.06 10.48 18.34
C GLU A 122 -22.76 9.18 17.57
N ASP A 123 -23.38 8.07 17.95
CA ASP A 123 -23.25 6.80 17.26
C ASP A 123 -23.72 6.88 15.80
N GLU A 124 -24.88 7.51 15.56
CA GLU A 124 -25.40 7.70 14.19
C GLU A 124 -24.46 8.55 13.33
N ARG A 125 -23.88 9.60 13.90
CA ARG A 125 -22.86 10.41 13.20
C ARG A 125 -21.59 9.61 12.92
N THR A 126 -21.14 8.82 13.88
CA THR A 126 -19.97 7.93 13.73
C THR A 126 -20.20 6.91 12.63
N ILE A 127 -21.36 6.25 12.60
CA ILE A 127 -21.74 5.30 11.56
C ILE A 127 -21.76 5.98 10.19
N PHE A 128 -22.33 7.17 10.09
CA PHE A 128 -22.39 7.92 8.84
C PHE A 128 -21.00 8.22 8.29
N TYR A 129 -20.12 8.85 9.10
CA TYR A 129 -18.78 9.22 8.63
C TYR A 129 -17.87 8.01 8.39
N THR A 130 -18.03 6.93 9.16
CA THR A 130 -17.34 5.66 8.89
C THR A 130 -17.79 5.08 7.54
N SER A 131 -19.08 5.10 7.25
CA SER A 131 -19.60 4.65 5.96
C SER A 131 -19.11 5.53 4.80
N LEU A 132 -19.10 6.85 4.99
CA LEU A 132 -18.56 7.79 4.00
C LEU A 132 -17.08 7.54 3.73
N TYR A 133 -16.29 7.35 4.79
CA TYR A 133 -14.88 6.96 4.68
C TYR A 133 -14.70 5.69 3.86
N HIS A 134 -15.48 4.65 4.10
CA HIS A 134 -15.41 3.40 3.35
C HIS A 134 -15.68 3.59 1.85
N THR A 135 -16.53 4.53 1.46
CA THR A 135 -16.79 4.82 0.03
C THR A 135 -15.60 5.47 -0.70
N MET A 136 -14.62 5.98 0.06
CA MET A 136 -13.44 6.70 -0.46
C MET A 136 -12.14 5.89 -0.38
N ILE A 137 -12.16 4.67 0.16
CA ILE A 137 -10.95 3.81 0.24
C ILE A 137 -10.48 3.38 -1.16
N ASP A 138 -11.41 3.13 -2.06
CA ASP A 138 -11.18 2.85 -3.48
C ASP A 138 -12.01 3.83 -4.34
N PRO A 139 -11.48 4.21 -5.52
CA PRO A 139 -10.27 3.76 -6.20
C PRO A 139 -9.01 4.42 -5.65
N ARG A 140 -7.98 3.65 -5.46
CA ARG A 140 -6.67 4.16 -5.02
C ARG A 140 -5.87 4.71 -6.20
N ASP A 141 -4.99 5.66 -5.95
CA ASP A 141 -4.00 6.10 -6.93
C ASP A 141 -3.06 4.93 -7.27
N TYR A 142 -2.89 4.67 -8.58
CA TYR A 142 -2.14 3.52 -9.09
C TYR A 142 -0.98 3.96 -10.00
N ARG A 143 -0.69 5.24 -10.02
CA ARG A 143 0.34 5.87 -10.84
C ARG A 143 1.50 6.33 -9.98
N ASP A 144 2.73 6.16 -10.45
CA ASP A 144 3.91 6.74 -9.83
C ASP A 144 3.90 8.28 -9.97
N VAL A 145 4.63 8.97 -9.09
CA VAL A 145 4.79 10.44 -9.15
C VAL A 145 5.43 10.92 -10.46
N THR A 146 6.10 10.02 -11.18
CA THR A 146 6.66 10.27 -12.53
C THR A 146 5.61 10.26 -13.63
N GLY A 147 4.37 9.92 -13.33
CA GLY A 147 3.29 9.75 -14.30
C GLY A 147 3.21 8.34 -14.92
N GLU A 148 4.08 7.41 -14.52
CA GLU A 148 4.14 6.05 -15.06
C GLU A 148 3.18 5.11 -14.33
N TYR A 149 2.59 4.17 -15.07
CA TYR A 149 1.66 3.15 -14.56
C TYR A 149 1.63 1.90 -15.45
N VAL A 150 1.18 0.78 -14.90
CA VAL A 150 0.94 -0.43 -15.70
C VAL A 150 -0.49 -0.42 -16.21
N GLY A 151 -0.65 -0.51 -17.53
CA GLY A 151 -1.96 -0.56 -18.18
C GLY A 151 -2.63 -1.94 -18.11
N GLY A 152 -3.87 -2.02 -18.59
CA GLY A 152 -4.60 -3.29 -18.73
C GLY A 152 -3.96 -4.27 -19.72
N ASP A 153 -3.15 -3.77 -20.63
CA ASP A 153 -2.31 -4.53 -21.56
C ASP A 153 -1.00 -5.06 -20.94
N ARG A 154 -0.81 -4.82 -19.62
CA ARG A 154 0.38 -5.16 -18.84
C ARG A 154 1.67 -4.46 -19.28
N LYS A 155 1.55 -3.36 -20.03
CA LYS A 155 2.68 -2.52 -20.45
C LYS A 155 2.75 -1.28 -19.58
N VAL A 156 3.95 -0.71 -19.51
CA VAL A 156 4.17 0.57 -18.83
C VAL A 156 3.74 1.69 -19.78
N HIS A 157 2.92 2.57 -19.26
CA HIS A 157 2.46 3.79 -19.89
C HIS A 157 2.84 4.99 -19.05
N LYS A 158 2.78 6.19 -19.66
CA LYS A 158 3.02 7.46 -18.98
C LYS A 158 1.98 8.49 -19.40
N THR A 159 1.43 9.20 -18.44
CA THR A 159 0.49 10.30 -18.67
C THR A 159 0.52 11.33 -17.54
N ASP A 160 0.27 12.58 -17.89
CA ASP A 160 -0.01 13.67 -16.98
C ASP A 160 -1.46 14.18 -17.09
N ALA A 161 -2.23 13.61 -18.03
CA ALA A 161 -3.61 14.06 -18.33
C ALA A 161 -4.63 13.58 -17.28
N PHE A 162 -4.37 12.45 -16.62
CA PHE A 162 -5.25 11.88 -15.59
C PHE A 162 -4.42 11.08 -14.57
N LYS A 163 -5.02 10.78 -13.42
CA LYS A 163 -4.43 9.86 -12.44
C LYS A 163 -4.94 8.45 -12.71
N LYS A 164 -4.06 7.54 -13.10
CA LYS A 164 -4.45 6.14 -13.20
C LYS A 164 -4.81 5.60 -11.83
N ARG A 165 -6.03 5.11 -11.70
CA ARG A 165 -6.56 4.56 -10.45
C ARG A 165 -6.77 3.06 -10.54
N THR A 166 -6.93 2.41 -9.37
CA THR A 166 -7.30 1.00 -9.29
C THR A 166 -8.69 0.77 -9.87
N VAL A 167 -8.95 -0.46 -10.32
CA VAL A 167 -10.25 -0.82 -10.90
C VAL A 167 -11.20 -1.28 -9.81
N PHE A 168 -12.41 -0.78 -9.85
CA PHE A 168 -13.52 -1.29 -9.05
C PHE A 168 -14.14 -2.55 -9.65
N SER A 169 -14.79 -3.33 -8.79
CA SER A 169 -15.80 -4.30 -9.23
C SER A 169 -17.08 -3.53 -9.63
N GLY A 170 -17.19 -3.23 -10.91
CA GLY A 170 -18.23 -2.30 -11.42
C GLY A 170 -19.67 -2.69 -11.07
N TRP A 171 -19.98 -3.98 -11.05
CA TRP A 171 -21.33 -4.46 -10.75
C TRP A 171 -21.73 -4.32 -9.26
N ASP A 172 -20.77 -4.15 -8.36
CA ASP A 172 -21.00 -3.89 -6.93
C ASP A 172 -21.26 -2.41 -6.66
N VAL A 173 -20.53 -1.51 -7.32
CA VAL A 173 -20.46 -0.09 -6.95
C VAL A 173 -21.34 0.84 -7.79
N PHE A 174 -21.90 0.38 -8.92
CA PHE A 174 -22.63 1.22 -9.86
C PHE A 174 -23.94 1.80 -9.29
N ARG A 175 -24.55 1.14 -8.30
CA ARG A 175 -25.86 1.54 -7.76
C ARG A 175 -25.81 2.71 -6.79
N SER A 176 -24.74 2.82 -6.02
CA SER A 176 -24.66 3.81 -4.94
C SER A 176 -23.33 4.52 -4.86
N GLN A 177 -22.20 3.79 -4.81
CA GLN A 177 -20.90 4.39 -4.59
C GLN A 177 -20.48 5.29 -5.77
N PHE A 178 -20.62 4.87 -7.02
CA PHE A 178 -20.31 5.72 -8.16
C PHE A 178 -21.21 6.94 -8.28
N PRO A 179 -22.53 6.85 -8.15
CA PRO A 179 -23.38 8.02 -8.09
C PRO A 179 -22.99 8.99 -6.99
N LEU A 180 -22.68 8.50 -5.78
CA LEU A 180 -22.22 9.34 -4.69
C LEU A 180 -20.87 10.02 -5.04
N GLN A 181 -19.88 9.26 -5.53
CA GLN A 181 -18.59 9.82 -5.89
C GLN A 181 -18.68 10.84 -7.03
N ASN A 182 -19.59 10.65 -8.01
CA ASN A 182 -19.86 11.64 -9.04
C ASN A 182 -20.35 12.99 -8.47
N LEU A 183 -21.07 12.96 -7.35
CA LEU A 183 -21.57 14.16 -6.70
C LEU A 183 -20.52 14.88 -5.87
N ILE A 184 -19.68 14.12 -5.13
CA ILE A 184 -18.75 14.70 -4.14
C ILE A 184 -17.29 14.70 -4.59
N ASN A 185 -16.90 13.83 -5.53
CA ASN A 185 -15.54 13.66 -6.06
C ASN A 185 -15.55 13.42 -7.58
N PRO A 186 -16.14 14.29 -8.41
CA PRO A 186 -16.25 14.05 -9.85
C PRO A 186 -14.88 13.87 -10.52
N GLU A 187 -13.83 14.53 -10.03
CA GLU A 187 -12.47 14.37 -10.51
C GLU A 187 -11.92 12.95 -10.35
N VAL A 188 -12.28 12.26 -9.26
CA VAL A 188 -11.86 10.87 -9.00
C VAL A 188 -12.54 9.89 -9.97
N VAL A 189 -13.77 10.19 -10.37
CA VAL A 189 -14.53 9.35 -11.29
C VAL A 189 -14.12 9.60 -12.74
N ASN A 190 -13.70 10.81 -13.07
CA ASN A 190 -13.21 11.17 -14.41
C ASN A 190 -11.81 10.61 -14.72
N ASP A 191 -10.97 10.45 -13.70
CA ASP A 191 -9.67 9.80 -13.82
C ASP A 191 -9.78 8.32 -14.21
#